data_cef82b17ccee6d014092fe52cedf0a03
#
_entry.id   cef82b17ccee6d014092fe52cedf0a03
#
_cell.length_a   1.000
_cell.length_b   1.000
_cell.length_c   1.000
_cell.angle_alpha   90.00
_cell.angle_beta   90.00
_cell.angle_gamma   90.00
#
_symmetry.space_group_name_H-M   'P 1'
#
loop_
_entity.id
_entity.type
_entity.pdbx_description
1 polymer ?
#
loop_
_entity_poly.entity_id
_entity_poly.type
_entity_poly.pdbx_seq_one_letter_code
_entity_poly.pdbx_strand_id
1 'polypeptide(L)'
;RVDRRQRQMCIRDSVYSMLLKRRTWQNTIWGGIAGCFPPLIGWTAVTGSVGWEPLVLFFIVFWWTPPHTWALSFRYREDYEAAGVPMLPVVRDAPEVAIQILIYTVMTVAISLVLWPVAHMGWIYVVVAVVSGAVFIVEAAQLLRRANAGLRDALLKPMGLFHWSNTYLSLLFLAIAVDPLIHL
;
A
#
# COMPACT_ATOMS: atom_id res chain seq x y z
N ARG A 1 -14.31 -1.07 30.28
CA ARG A 1 -13.59 -0.46 29.13
C ARG A 1 -12.31 -1.22 28.76
N VAL A 2 -11.58 -1.79 29.71
CA VAL A 2 -10.37 -2.61 29.50
C VAL A 2 -10.71 -3.90 28.75
N ASP A 3 -11.82 -4.55 29.10
CA ASP A 3 -12.27 -5.83 28.57
C ASP A 3 -12.58 -5.80 27.04
N ARG A 4 -13.12 -4.70 26.51
CA ARG A 4 -13.36 -4.54 25.06
C ARG A 4 -12.07 -4.39 24.26
N ARG A 5 -11.07 -3.68 24.79
CA ARG A 5 -9.77 -3.53 24.11
C ARG A 5 -8.99 -4.84 24.10
N GLN A 6 -9.03 -5.59 25.18
CA GLN A 6 -8.41 -6.92 25.25
C GLN A 6 -9.09 -7.92 24.31
N ARG A 7 -10.43 -7.93 24.17
CA ARG A 7 -11.14 -8.78 23.21
C ARG A 7 -10.78 -8.43 21.75
N GLN A 8 -10.68 -7.15 21.41
CA GLN A 8 -10.28 -6.74 20.07
C GLN A 8 -8.82 -7.13 19.75
N MET A 9 -7.91 -7.02 20.71
CA MET A 9 -6.54 -7.52 20.59
C MET A 9 -6.52 -9.05 20.46
N CYS A 10 -7.28 -9.78 21.26
CA CYS A 10 -7.35 -11.23 21.17
C CYS A 10 -7.95 -11.73 19.84
N ILE A 11 -8.99 -11.09 19.32
CA ILE A 11 -9.58 -11.45 18.02
C ILE A 11 -8.60 -11.16 16.89
N ARG A 12 -7.94 -9.99 16.91
CA ARG A 12 -6.91 -9.66 15.93
C ARG A 12 -5.74 -10.65 15.99
N ASP A 13 -5.23 -10.94 17.18
CA ASP A 13 -4.06 -11.78 17.34
C ASP A 13 -4.36 -13.27 17.13
N SER A 14 -5.55 -13.75 17.51
CA SER A 14 -5.94 -15.15 17.33
C SER A 14 -6.43 -15.45 15.91
N VAL A 15 -7.35 -14.66 15.37
CA VAL A 15 -7.94 -14.93 14.05
C VAL A 15 -7.01 -14.51 12.92
N TYR A 16 -6.39 -13.34 13.03
CA TYR A 16 -5.49 -12.86 11.98
C TYR A 16 -4.13 -13.52 12.03
N SER A 17 -3.45 -13.51 13.20
CA SER A 17 -2.07 -14.00 13.30
C SER A 17 -1.97 -15.53 13.26
N MET A 18 -2.93 -16.27 13.83
CA MET A 18 -2.89 -17.72 13.87
C MET A 18 -3.53 -18.41 12.65
N LEU A 19 -4.64 -17.88 12.12
CA LEU A 19 -5.38 -18.52 11.04
C LEU A 19 -5.04 -17.98 9.64
N LEU A 20 -5.02 -16.65 9.44
CA LEU A 20 -4.79 -16.08 8.11
C LEU A 20 -3.32 -15.94 7.75
N LYS A 21 -2.46 -15.49 8.67
CA LYS A 21 -1.06 -15.15 8.39
C LYS A 21 -0.23 -16.35 7.93
N ARG A 22 -0.58 -17.58 8.36
CA ARG A 22 0.16 -18.80 8.04
C ARG A 22 -0.52 -19.68 6.97
N ARG A 23 -1.72 -19.34 6.50
CA ARG A 23 -2.50 -20.21 5.60
C ARG A 23 -2.68 -19.66 4.18
N THR A 24 -2.59 -18.35 3.99
CA THR A 24 -2.86 -17.74 2.68
C THR A 24 -1.85 -16.65 2.34
N TRP A 25 -1.45 -16.58 1.07
CA TRP A 25 -0.63 -15.50 0.51
C TRP A 25 -1.36 -14.13 0.55
N GLN A 26 -2.69 -14.16 0.71
CA GLN A 26 -3.54 -12.97 0.88
C GLN A 26 -3.41 -12.30 2.25
N ASN A 27 -2.57 -12.84 3.13
CA ASN A 27 -2.32 -12.28 4.47
C ASN A 27 -1.95 -10.79 4.43
N THR A 28 -1.20 -10.37 3.40
CA THR A 28 -0.80 -8.98 3.17
C THR A 28 -2.00 -8.07 2.92
N ILE A 29 -2.98 -8.53 2.11
CA ILE A 29 -4.18 -7.75 1.75
C ILE A 29 -5.06 -7.58 2.99
N TRP A 30 -5.35 -8.66 3.69
CA TRP A 30 -6.18 -8.62 4.90
C TRP A 30 -5.50 -7.89 6.07
N GLY A 31 -4.16 -8.03 6.21
CA GLY A 31 -3.38 -7.30 7.20
C GLY A 31 -3.30 -5.80 6.91
N GLY A 32 -3.26 -5.44 5.64
CA GLY A 32 -3.24 -4.06 5.17
C GLY A 32 -4.48 -3.27 5.58
N ILE A 33 -5.66 -3.91 5.67
CA ILE A 33 -6.91 -3.26 6.07
C ILE A 33 -6.75 -2.53 7.42
N ALA A 34 -6.08 -3.15 8.39
CA ALA A 34 -5.87 -2.52 9.69
C ALA A 34 -5.07 -1.22 9.61
N GLY A 35 -4.11 -1.13 8.67
CA GLY A 35 -3.30 0.06 8.41
C GLY A 35 -4.04 1.18 7.66
N CYS A 36 -5.23 0.90 7.11
CA CYS A 36 -6.01 1.87 6.34
C CYS A 36 -6.95 2.73 7.21
N PHE A 37 -7.17 2.36 8.48
CA PHE A 37 -8.08 3.09 9.38
C PHE A 37 -7.56 4.44 9.89
N PRO A 38 -6.25 4.70 10.07
CA PRO A 38 -5.77 5.98 10.60
C PRO A 38 -6.29 7.21 9.84
N PRO A 39 -6.28 7.27 8.51
CA PRO A 39 -6.87 8.41 7.78
C PRO A 39 -8.36 8.60 8.07
N LEU A 40 -9.11 7.50 8.14
CA LEU A 40 -10.54 7.53 8.44
C LEU A 40 -10.82 8.04 9.87
N ILE A 41 -10.04 7.57 10.83
CA ILE A 41 -10.16 7.99 12.24
C ILE A 41 -9.78 9.46 12.40
N GLY A 42 -8.68 9.89 11.77
CA GLY A 42 -8.24 11.28 11.81
C GLY A 42 -9.28 12.24 11.25
N TRP A 43 -9.86 11.91 10.10
CA TRP A 43 -10.91 12.69 9.48
C TRP A 43 -12.16 12.79 10.36
N THR A 44 -12.67 11.66 10.82
CA THR A 44 -13.88 11.62 11.65
C THR A 44 -13.71 12.28 13.01
N ALA A 45 -12.50 12.26 13.56
CA ALA A 45 -12.19 12.95 14.81
C ALA A 45 -12.30 14.49 14.69
N VAL A 46 -12.03 15.03 13.50
CA VAL A 46 -12.07 16.48 13.25
C VAL A 46 -13.44 16.91 12.72
N THR A 47 -14.03 16.16 11.79
CA THR A 47 -15.26 16.56 11.10
C THR A 47 -16.54 16.02 11.76
N GLY A 48 -16.43 15.01 12.63
CA GLY A 48 -17.58 14.33 13.23
C GLY A 48 -18.40 13.49 12.25
N SER A 49 -17.98 13.38 10.98
CA SER A 49 -18.72 12.70 9.92
C SER A 49 -17.81 11.80 9.07
N VAL A 50 -18.42 10.82 8.38
CA VAL A 50 -17.74 9.99 7.39
C VAL A 50 -18.21 10.44 6.00
N GLY A 51 -17.35 11.14 5.27
CA GLY A 51 -17.56 11.53 3.87
C GLY A 51 -16.93 10.56 2.88
N TRP A 52 -16.93 10.93 1.60
CA TRP A 52 -16.24 10.17 0.56
C TRP A 52 -14.72 10.35 0.61
N GLU A 53 -14.26 11.51 1.08
CA GLU A 53 -12.85 11.88 1.17
C GLU A 53 -12.04 10.88 2.03
N PRO A 54 -12.42 10.59 3.28
CA PRO A 54 -11.70 9.62 4.10
C PRO A 54 -11.81 8.19 3.58
N LEU A 55 -12.87 7.85 2.84
CA LEU A 55 -12.99 6.55 2.18
C LEU A 55 -11.99 6.43 1.02
N VAL A 56 -11.80 7.46 0.21
CA VAL A 56 -10.78 7.47 -0.85
C VAL A 56 -9.38 7.37 -0.23
N LEU A 57 -9.10 8.10 0.84
CA LEU A 57 -7.82 7.98 1.58
C LEU A 57 -7.59 6.56 2.12
N PHE A 58 -8.63 5.94 2.66
CA PHE A 58 -8.59 4.54 3.07
C PHE A 58 -8.18 3.63 1.91
N PHE A 59 -8.82 3.78 0.75
CA PHE A 59 -8.53 2.96 -0.43
C PHE A 59 -7.15 3.24 -1.04
N ILE A 60 -6.62 4.47 -0.97
CA ILE A 60 -5.25 4.77 -1.39
C ILE A 60 -4.26 3.92 -0.57
N VAL A 61 -4.38 3.91 0.76
CA VAL A 61 -3.49 3.12 1.62
C VAL A 61 -3.71 1.62 1.42
N PHE A 62 -4.97 1.20 1.21
CA PHE A 62 -5.31 -0.21 0.96
C PHE A 62 -4.62 -0.75 -0.29
N TRP A 63 -4.75 -0.07 -1.43
CA TRP A 63 -4.14 -0.50 -2.68
C TRP A 63 -2.62 -0.29 -2.71
N TRP A 64 -2.10 0.66 -1.93
CA TRP A 64 -0.67 0.88 -1.76
C TRP A 64 0.03 -0.23 -0.96
N THR A 65 -0.66 -0.86 -0.02
CA THR A 65 -0.05 -1.85 0.89
C THR A 65 0.55 -3.07 0.17
N PRO A 66 -0.13 -3.73 -0.81
CA PRO A 66 0.43 -4.90 -1.47
C PRO A 66 1.72 -4.62 -2.25
N PRO A 67 1.83 -3.63 -3.16
CA PRO A 67 3.07 -3.38 -3.87
C PRO A 67 4.24 -3.02 -2.95
N HIS A 68 3.97 -2.26 -1.89
CA HIS A 68 4.96 -1.92 -0.87
C HIS A 68 5.48 -3.17 -0.14
N THR A 69 4.58 -3.98 0.38
CA THR A 69 4.93 -5.15 1.20
C THR A 69 5.55 -6.27 0.35
N TRP A 70 5.05 -6.50 -0.86
CA TRP A 70 5.63 -7.53 -1.73
C TRP A 70 6.99 -7.15 -2.29
N ALA A 71 7.25 -5.85 -2.53
CA ALA A 71 8.60 -5.38 -2.87
C ALA A 71 9.59 -5.69 -1.75
N LEU A 72 9.21 -5.45 -0.49
CA LEU A 72 10.02 -5.82 0.67
C LEU A 72 10.19 -7.34 0.80
N SER A 73 9.11 -8.10 0.55
CA SER A 73 9.12 -9.56 0.66
C SER A 73 10.03 -10.25 -0.38
N PHE A 74 10.29 -9.63 -1.53
CA PHE A 74 11.32 -10.10 -2.45
C PHE A 74 12.71 -10.08 -1.83
N ARG A 75 13.03 -9.04 -1.05
CA ARG A 75 14.33 -8.90 -0.39
C ARG A 75 14.54 -9.93 0.73
N TYR A 76 13.47 -10.24 1.47
CA TYR A 76 13.50 -11.15 2.63
C TYR A 76 12.81 -12.49 2.35
N ARG A 77 12.85 -12.94 1.09
CA ARG A 77 12.19 -14.18 0.66
C ARG A 77 12.63 -15.39 1.48
N GLU A 78 13.94 -15.55 1.65
CA GLU A 78 14.54 -16.68 2.39
C GLU A 78 14.11 -16.67 3.87
N ASP A 79 14.07 -15.49 4.50
CA ASP A 79 13.65 -15.34 5.90
C ASP A 79 12.18 -15.71 6.08
N TYR A 80 11.31 -15.31 5.14
CA TYR A 80 9.88 -15.66 5.16
C TYR A 80 9.66 -17.15 4.90
N GLU A 81 10.43 -17.74 4.02
CA GLU A 81 10.41 -19.19 3.74
C GLU A 81 10.86 -19.99 4.96
N ALA A 82 11.96 -19.61 5.60
CA ALA A 82 12.45 -20.24 6.83
C ALA A 82 11.47 -20.09 8.00
N ALA A 83 10.74 -18.98 8.08
CA ALA A 83 9.71 -18.74 9.09
C ALA A 83 8.36 -19.44 8.79
N GLY A 84 8.22 -20.11 7.64
CA GLY A 84 6.98 -20.76 7.21
C GLY A 84 5.84 -19.79 6.94
N VAL A 85 6.14 -18.55 6.56
CA VAL A 85 5.14 -17.52 6.21
C VAL A 85 4.95 -17.49 4.70
N PRO A 86 3.76 -17.87 4.17
CA PRO A 86 3.51 -17.93 2.74
C PRO A 86 3.27 -16.54 2.14
N MET A 87 4.33 -15.72 2.06
CA MET A 87 4.26 -14.45 1.33
C MET A 87 4.20 -14.72 -0.17
N LEU A 88 3.58 -13.80 -0.94
CA LEU A 88 3.39 -14.02 -2.37
C LEU A 88 4.69 -14.34 -3.13
N PRO A 89 5.84 -13.66 -2.89
CA PRO A 89 7.12 -14.01 -3.52
C PRO A 89 7.71 -15.36 -3.09
N VAL A 90 7.22 -15.96 -2.00
CA VAL A 90 7.66 -17.29 -1.55
C VAL A 90 6.92 -18.37 -2.33
N VAL A 91 5.61 -18.19 -2.59
CA VAL A 91 4.72 -19.21 -3.16
C VAL A 91 4.48 -19.05 -4.66
N ARG A 92 4.91 -17.95 -5.27
CA ARG A 92 4.72 -17.63 -6.69
C ARG A 92 6.00 -17.18 -7.34
N ASP A 93 6.06 -17.37 -8.67
CA ASP A 93 7.21 -16.93 -9.47
C ASP A 93 7.32 -15.40 -9.56
N ALA A 94 8.55 -14.92 -9.72
CA ALA A 94 8.84 -13.49 -9.76
C ALA A 94 8.04 -12.69 -10.82
N PRO A 95 7.81 -13.20 -12.06
CA PRO A 95 6.97 -12.50 -13.03
C PRO A 95 5.51 -12.36 -12.59
N GLU A 96 4.91 -13.40 -12.00
CA GLU A 96 3.52 -13.35 -11.51
C GLU A 96 3.36 -12.31 -10.40
N VAL A 97 4.31 -12.28 -9.47
CA VAL A 97 4.31 -11.30 -8.38
C VAL A 97 4.50 -9.88 -8.93
N ALA A 98 5.41 -9.70 -9.88
CA ALA A 98 5.69 -8.39 -10.48
C ALA A 98 4.48 -7.84 -11.28
N ILE A 99 3.71 -8.70 -11.96
CA ILE A 99 2.45 -8.30 -12.62
C ILE A 99 1.45 -7.81 -11.57
N GLN A 100 1.27 -8.54 -10.48
CA GLN A 100 0.36 -8.12 -9.42
C GLN A 100 0.80 -6.80 -8.79
N ILE A 101 2.09 -6.63 -8.50
CA ILE A 101 2.64 -5.35 -8.02
C ILE A 101 2.28 -4.21 -8.97
N LEU A 102 2.45 -4.40 -10.29
CA LEU A 102 2.10 -3.38 -11.27
C LEU A 102 0.61 -3.05 -11.26
N ILE A 103 -0.26 -4.05 -11.22
CA ILE A 103 -1.72 -3.86 -11.16
C ILE A 103 -2.11 -3.04 -9.92
N TYR A 104 -1.64 -3.44 -8.74
CA TYR A 104 -1.95 -2.73 -7.50
C TYR A 104 -1.35 -1.32 -7.47
N THR A 105 -0.17 -1.10 -8.08
CA THR A 105 0.42 0.24 -8.24
C THR A 105 -0.45 1.13 -9.12
N VAL A 106 -0.94 0.63 -10.25
CA VAL A 106 -1.86 1.37 -11.14
C VAL A 106 -3.15 1.70 -10.42
N MET A 107 -3.72 0.75 -9.66
CA MET A 107 -4.93 0.99 -8.85
C MET A 107 -4.69 2.07 -7.79
N THR A 108 -3.53 2.05 -7.12
CA THR A 108 -3.15 3.07 -6.13
C THR A 108 -3.12 4.46 -6.76
N VAL A 109 -2.47 4.60 -7.92
CA VAL A 109 -2.37 5.88 -8.63
C VAL A 109 -3.76 6.33 -9.13
N ALA A 110 -4.54 5.42 -9.69
CA ALA A 110 -5.90 5.73 -10.15
C ALA A 110 -6.79 6.25 -9.00
N ILE A 111 -6.79 5.56 -7.86
CA ILE A 111 -7.56 5.99 -6.68
C ILE A 111 -7.06 7.33 -6.12
N SER A 112 -5.75 7.57 -6.13
CA SER A 112 -5.22 8.88 -5.70
C SER A 112 -5.69 10.01 -6.60
N LEU A 113 -5.84 9.79 -7.90
CA LEU A 113 -6.40 10.80 -8.81
C LEU A 113 -7.90 11.04 -8.59
N VAL A 114 -8.64 10.04 -8.11
CA VAL A 114 -10.07 10.21 -7.73
C VAL A 114 -10.24 11.19 -6.56
N LEU A 115 -9.23 11.32 -5.69
CA LEU A 115 -9.30 12.28 -4.58
C LEU A 115 -9.42 13.74 -5.07
N TRP A 116 -8.85 14.05 -6.23
CA TRP A 116 -8.92 15.40 -6.81
C TRP A 116 -10.35 15.95 -6.91
N PRO A 117 -11.28 15.31 -7.66
CA PRO A 117 -12.66 15.79 -7.74
C PRO A 117 -13.46 15.57 -6.45
N VAL A 118 -13.14 14.54 -5.65
CA VAL A 118 -13.90 14.21 -4.43
C VAL A 118 -13.63 15.19 -3.31
N ALA A 119 -12.36 15.58 -3.11
CA ALA A 119 -11.96 16.51 -2.06
C ALA A 119 -11.71 17.95 -2.59
N HIS A 120 -12.09 18.25 -3.83
CA HIS A 120 -11.89 19.56 -4.47
C HIS A 120 -10.45 20.06 -4.34
N MET A 121 -9.48 19.16 -4.53
CA MET A 121 -8.05 19.48 -4.42
C MET A 121 -7.58 20.40 -5.54
N GLY A 122 -6.60 21.24 -5.26
CA GLY A 122 -6.00 22.14 -6.24
C GLY A 122 -4.94 21.50 -7.14
N TRP A 123 -4.27 22.31 -7.94
CA TRP A 123 -3.29 21.87 -8.93
C TRP A 123 -2.01 21.30 -8.32
N ILE A 124 -1.62 21.75 -7.13
CA ILE A 124 -0.41 21.24 -6.45
C ILE A 124 -0.58 19.76 -6.19
N TYR A 125 -1.72 19.36 -5.64
CA TYR A 125 -2.04 17.96 -5.43
C TYR A 125 -1.98 17.14 -6.73
N VAL A 126 -2.63 17.62 -7.79
CA VAL A 126 -2.68 16.92 -9.08
C VAL A 126 -1.30 16.71 -9.67
N VAL A 127 -0.47 17.74 -9.68
CA VAL A 127 0.91 17.65 -10.21
C VAL A 127 1.72 16.64 -9.40
N VAL A 128 1.66 16.70 -8.08
CA VAL A 128 2.36 15.75 -7.22
C VAL A 128 1.86 14.33 -7.44
N ALA A 129 0.54 14.10 -7.49
CA ALA A 129 -0.04 12.79 -7.69
C ALA A 129 0.33 12.18 -9.05
N VAL A 130 0.28 12.99 -10.13
CA VAL A 130 0.62 12.53 -11.49
C VAL A 130 2.11 12.24 -11.62
N VAL A 131 2.98 13.17 -11.21
CA VAL A 131 4.43 13.02 -11.38
C VAL A 131 4.96 11.88 -10.52
N SER A 132 4.64 11.86 -9.22
CA SER A 132 5.10 10.81 -8.32
C SER A 132 4.47 9.45 -8.65
N GLY A 133 3.21 9.44 -9.09
CA GLY A 133 2.51 8.24 -9.55
C GLY A 133 3.10 7.67 -10.83
N ALA A 134 3.46 8.51 -11.80
CA ALA A 134 4.14 8.07 -13.03
C ALA A 134 5.47 7.38 -12.71
N VAL A 135 6.29 7.94 -11.83
CA VAL A 135 7.54 7.30 -11.41
C VAL A 135 7.26 5.97 -10.69
N PHE A 136 6.23 5.90 -9.85
CA PHE A 136 5.85 4.66 -9.15
C PHE A 136 5.46 3.55 -10.14
N ILE A 137 4.69 3.88 -11.19
CA ILE A 137 4.33 2.94 -12.26
C ILE A 137 5.57 2.52 -13.05
N VAL A 138 6.48 3.45 -13.36
CA VAL A 138 7.73 3.15 -14.08
C VAL A 138 8.61 2.19 -13.27
N GLU A 139 8.76 2.39 -11.97
CA GLU A 139 9.51 1.48 -11.09
C GLU A 139 8.88 0.07 -11.07
N ALA A 140 7.55 -0.02 -10.97
CA ALA A 140 6.83 -1.30 -11.03
C ALA A 140 6.99 -1.99 -12.38
N ALA A 141 6.91 -1.24 -13.48
CA ALA A 141 7.13 -1.76 -14.84
C ALA A 141 8.57 -2.23 -15.05
N GLN A 142 9.56 -1.53 -14.50
CA GLN A 142 10.96 -1.96 -14.55
C GLN A 142 11.18 -3.25 -13.77
N LEU A 143 10.55 -3.39 -12.59
CA LEU A 143 10.58 -4.63 -11.81
C LEU A 143 10.02 -5.80 -12.64
N LEU A 144 8.88 -5.61 -13.31
CA LEU A 144 8.28 -6.61 -14.18
C LEU A 144 9.20 -6.97 -15.36
N ARG A 145 9.82 -5.99 -16.03
CA ARG A 145 10.76 -6.24 -17.13
C ARG A 145 11.96 -7.07 -16.66
N ARG A 146 12.51 -6.77 -15.47
CA ARG A 146 13.64 -7.53 -14.88
C ARG A 146 13.20 -8.96 -14.53
N ALA A 147 12.02 -9.13 -13.96
CA ALA A 147 11.45 -10.45 -13.64
C ALA A 147 11.24 -11.30 -14.91
N ASN A 148 10.70 -10.73 -15.98
CA ASN A 148 10.50 -11.39 -17.26
C ASN A 148 11.84 -11.74 -17.98
N ALA A 149 12.89 -10.98 -17.73
CA ALA A 149 14.23 -11.28 -18.20
C ALA A 149 14.93 -12.40 -17.42
N GLY A 150 14.24 -13.03 -16.46
CA GLY A 150 14.77 -14.12 -15.63
C GLY A 150 15.74 -13.67 -14.54
N LEU A 151 15.83 -12.37 -14.27
CA LEU A 151 16.68 -11.85 -13.20
C LEU A 151 16.07 -12.23 -11.84
N ARG A 152 16.93 -12.58 -10.89
CA ARG A 152 16.53 -13.03 -9.54
C ARG A 152 17.28 -12.24 -8.47
N ASP A 153 16.77 -12.30 -7.25
CA ASP A 153 17.38 -11.77 -6.04
C ASP A 153 17.81 -10.29 -6.14
N ALA A 154 19.08 -9.99 -5.88
CA ALA A 154 19.59 -8.62 -5.91
C ALA A 154 19.48 -7.91 -7.27
N LEU A 155 19.45 -8.66 -8.38
CA LEU A 155 19.34 -8.11 -9.74
C LEU A 155 17.92 -7.60 -10.07
N LEU A 156 16.91 -8.09 -9.37
CA LEU A 156 15.52 -7.57 -9.46
C LEU A 156 15.41 -6.12 -8.95
N LYS A 157 16.29 -5.70 -8.03
CA LYS A 157 16.29 -4.38 -7.39
C LYS A 157 14.93 -3.98 -6.81
N PRO A 158 14.27 -4.83 -6.02
CA PRO A 158 12.93 -4.54 -5.48
C PRO A 158 12.93 -3.38 -4.48
N MET A 159 14.09 -3.09 -3.87
CA MET A 159 14.23 -2.01 -2.88
C MET A 159 14.04 -0.62 -3.50
N GLY A 160 14.32 -0.42 -4.80
CA GLY A 160 14.00 0.82 -5.49
C GLY A 160 12.50 1.13 -5.43
N LEU A 161 11.68 0.15 -5.82
CA LEU A 161 10.23 0.24 -5.73
C LEU A 161 9.73 0.44 -4.29
N PHE A 162 10.32 -0.28 -3.32
CA PHE A 162 9.98 -0.14 -1.90
C PHE A 162 10.22 1.29 -1.39
N HIS A 163 11.40 1.86 -1.62
CA HIS A 163 11.72 3.22 -1.20
C HIS A 163 10.83 4.25 -1.91
N TRP A 164 10.62 4.06 -3.22
CA TRP A 164 9.77 4.97 -3.97
C TRP A 164 8.31 4.92 -3.51
N SER A 165 7.78 3.75 -3.18
CA SER A 165 6.42 3.62 -2.65
C SER A 165 6.20 4.43 -1.36
N ASN A 166 7.19 4.46 -0.47
CA ASN A 166 7.16 5.31 0.74
C ASN A 166 7.21 6.80 0.38
N THR A 167 8.12 7.17 -0.53
CA THR A 167 8.26 8.55 -1.00
C THR A 167 6.96 9.03 -1.66
N TYR A 168 6.36 8.20 -2.50
CA TYR A 168 5.07 8.48 -3.15
C TYR A 168 3.99 8.80 -2.13
N LEU A 169 3.79 7.91 -1.15
CA LEU A 169 2.76 8.10 -0.14
C LEU A 169 3.02 9.35 0.71
N SER A 170 4.27 9.59 1.09
CA SER A 170 4.66 10.77 1.87
C SER A 170 4.42 12.07 1.11
N LEU A 171 4.80 12.13 -0.16
CA LEU A 171 4.56 13.30 -1.03
C LEU A 171 3.07 13.54 -1.24
N LEU A 172 2.29 12.48 -1.44
CA LEU A 172 0.85 12.57 -1.63
C LEU A 172 0.16 13.16 -0.39
N PHE A 173 0.45 12.63 0.81
CA PHE A 173 -0.13 13.14 2.05
C PHE A 173 0.35 14.55 2.39
N LEU A 174 1.60 14.88 2.08
CA LEU A 174 2.09 16.25 2.21
C LEU A 174 1.35 17.20 1.28
N ALA A 175 1.13 16.81 0.02
CA ALA A 175 0.35 17.59 -0.92
C ALA A 175 -1.10 17.77 -0.46
N ILE A 176 -1.74 16.74 0.11
CA ILE A 176 -3.08 16.83 0.69
C ILE A 176 -3.14 17.86 1.83
N ALA A 177 -2.08 17.94 2.65
CA ALA A 177 -2.02 18.88 3.77
C ALA A 177 -1.74 20.32 3.33
N VAL A 178 -0.92 20.53 2.30
CA VAL A 178 -0.44 21.86 1.86
C VAL A 178 -1.37 22.52 0.87
N ASP A 179 -1.94 21.76 -0.06
CA ASP A 179 -2.75 22.29 -1.17
C ASP A 179 -3.94 23.13 -0.70
N PRO A 180 -4.75 22.74 0.31
CA PRO A 180 -5.84 23.58 0.81
C PRO A 180 -5.38 24.89 1.46
N LEU A 181 -4.15 24.94 2.02
CA LEU A 181 -3.61 26.14 2.65
C LEU A 181 -3.25 27.23 1.66
N ILE A 182 -3.01 26.86 0.40
CA ILE A 182 -2.59 27.79 -0.67
C ILE A 182 -3.79 28.28 -1.47
N HIS A 183 -4.87 27.51 -1.50
CA HIS A 183 -6.11 27.84 -2.22
C HIS A 183 -7.20 28.48 -1.34
N LEU A 184 -6.89 28.77 -0.06
CA LEU A 184 -7.67 29.65 0.79
C LEU A 184 -7.38 31.11 0.42
#